data_6fb1d386dd15b2b9c7ca007eebc91a93
#
_entry.id   6fb1d386dd15b2b9c7ca007eebc91a93
#
_cell.length_a   1.000
_cell.length_b   1.000
_cell.length_c   1.000
_cell.angle_alpha   90.00
_cell.angle_beta   90.00
_cell.angle_gamma   90.00
#
_symmetry.space_group_name_H-M   'P 1'
#
loop_
_entity.id
_entity.type
_entity.pdbx_description
1 polymer ?
#
loop_
_entity_poly.entity_id
_entity_poly.type
_entity_poly.pdbx_seq_one_letter_code
_entity_poly.pdbx_strand_id
1 'polypeptide(L)'
;MTDHAMERIDLLIVGGGINGAGIARDAAGRGLSVLLVEQDDLASHTSSASTKLIHGGLRYLEYGEFRLVREALIERERLLEHGAAHHLAATQSPRPAWMVRLGLFLYDHLGGREKLPGTRTVALERSALGDGLSPRKGKAFVYSDCWVEDSRLVVLNAMDAAGAGRDDRDAHRG
;
A
#
# COMPACT_ATOMS: atom_id res chain seq x y z
N MET A 1 -33.35 32.96 -14.98
CA MET A 1 -31.96 32.98 -14.47
C MET A 1 -31.99 32.13 -13.22
N THR A 2 -31.55 30.88 -13.32
CA THR A 2 -31.39 29.98 -12.19
C THR A 2 -30.21 30.47 -11.37
N ASP A 3 -30.48 30.89 -10.17
CA ASP A 3 -29.49 31.25 -9.17
C ASP A 3 -28.67 29.96 -8.86
N HIS A 4 -27.53 29.83 -9.50
CA HIS A 4 -26.57 28.79 -9.11
C HIS A 4 -25.93 29.30 -7.81
N ALA A 5 -26.53 28.93 -6.68
CA ALA A 5 -25.88 29.06 -5.39
C ALA A 5 -24.48 28.43 -5.55
N MET A 6 -23.42 29.22 -5.37
CA MET A 6 -22.03 28.70 -5.40
C MET A 6 -21.91 27.67 -4.30
N GLU A 7 -21.81 26.41 -4.70
CA GLU A 7 -21.59 25.31 -3.76
C GLU A 7 -20.24 25.53 -3.08
N ARG A 8 -20.26 25.78 -1.79
CA ARG A 8 -19.02 25.99 -1.03
C ARG A 8 -18.30 24.66 -0.90
N ILE A 9 -17.02 24.65 -1.24
CA ILE A 9 -16.13 23.50 -1.16
C ILE A 9 -15.11 23.78 -0.08
N ASP A 10 -14.93 22.85 0.85
CA ASP A 10 -13.97 22.95 1.95
C ASP A 10 -12.55 22.62 1.48
N LEU A 11 -12.40 21.69 0.54
CA LEU A 11 -11.11 21.22 0.07
C LEU A 11 -11.11 20.98 -1.45
N LEU A 12 -10.21 21.68 -2.15
CA LEU A 12 -9.87 21.42 -3.54
C LEU A 12 -8.58 20.58 -3.60
N ILE A 13 -8.66 19.46 -4.30
CA ILE A 13 -7.52 18.56 -4.53
C ILE A 13 -7.20 18.57 -6.03
N VAL A 14 -5.94 18.81 -6.37
CA VAL A 14 -5.45 18.79 -7.74
C VAL A 14 -4.59 17.54 -7.93
N GLY A 15 -5.03 16.64 -8.79
CA GLY A 15 -4.38 15.37 -9.12
C GLY A 15 -5.13 14.14 -8.60
N GLY A 16 -5.49 13.24 -9.51
CA GLY A 16 -6.24 12.00 -9.28
C GLY A 16 -5.37 10.74 -9.13
N GLY A 17 -4.13 10.88 -8.65
CA GLY A 17 -3.27 9.76 -8.26
C GLY A 17 -3.60 9.24 -6.86
N ILE A 18 -2.82 8.28 -6.37
CA ILE A 18 -3.05 7.63 -5.07
C ILE A 18 -3.09 8.63 -3.90
N ASN A 19 -2.25 9.66 -3.92
CA ASN A 19 -2.23 10.68 -2.88
C ASN A 19 -3.50 11.52 -2.90
N GLY A 20 -3.90 12.05 -4.05
CA GLY A 20 -5.11 12.86 -4.18
C GLY A 20 -6.37 12.07 -3.84
N ALA A 21 -6.51 10.85 -4.35
CA ALA A 21 -7.64 9.98 -4.05
C ALA A 21 -7.68 9.59 -2.56
N GLY A 22 -6.52 9.33 -1.94
CA GLY A 22 -6.43 9.03 -0.50
C GLY A 22 -6.82 10.22 0.38
N ILE A 23 -6.35 11.43 0.03
CA ILE A 23 -6.73 12.67 0.73
C ILE A 23 -8.24 12.95 0.57
N ALA A 24 -8.78 12.76 -0.64
CA ALA A 24 -10.20 12.92 -0.91
C ALA A 24 -11.04 11.99 -0.03
N ARG A 25 -10.65 10.73 0.06
CA ARG A 25 -11.31 9.72 0.89
C ARG A 25 -11.30 10.09 2.37
N ASP A 26 -10.14 10.45 2.92
CA ASP A 26 -10.02 10.80 4.33
C ASP A 26 -10.82 12.08 4.66
N ALA A 27 -10.74 13.10 3.82
CA ALA A 27 -11.46 14.35 4.00
C ALA A 27 -12.99 14.17 3.90
N ALA A 28 -13.47 13.45 2.89
CA ALA A 28 -14.89 13.16 2.73
C ALA A 28 -15.42 12.30 3.88
N GLY A 29 -14.65 11.31 4.34
CA GLY A 29 -14.99 10.49 5.50
C GLY A 29 -15.05 11.27 6.83
N ARG A 30 -14.49 12.50 6.86
CA ARG A 30 -14.60 13.44 7.98
C ARG A 30 -15.74 14.47 7.80
N GLY A 31 -16.56 14.33 6.77
CA GLY A 31 -17.68 15.22 6.49
C GLY A 31 -17.30 16.51 5.77
N LEU A 32 -16.10 16.63 5.19
CA LEU A 32 -15.73 17.80 4.40
C LEU A 32 -16.26 17.67 2.97
N SER A 33 -16.69 18.81 2.41
CA SER A 33 -17.03 18.90 0.98
C SER A 33 -15.74 18.96 0.15
N VAL A 34 -15.53 17.97 -0.71
CA VAL A 34 -14.29 17.79 -1.47
C VAL A 34 -14.55 17.88 -2.96
N LEU A 35 -13.70 18.63 -3.66
CA LEU A 35 -13.58 18.60 -5.11
C LEU A 35 -12.19 18.09 -5.50
N LEU A 36 -12.14 16.94 -6.18
CA LEU A 36 -10.93 16.45 -6.80
C LEU A 36 -10.97 16.72 -8.31
N VAL A 37 -9.93 17.33 -8.83
CA VAL A 37 -9.76 17.60 -10.26
C VAL A 37 -8.52 16.88 -10.77
N GLU A 38 -8.63 16.25 -11.94
CA GLU A 38 -7.56 15.55 -12.65
C GLU A 38 -7.56 16.00 -14.10
N GLN A 39 -6.38 16.19 -14.70
CA GLN A 39 -6.26 16.63 -16.08
C GLN A 39 -6.44 15.49 -17.10
N ASP A 40 -6.14 14.26 -16.69
CA ASP A 40 -6.26 13.05 -17.50
C ASP A 40 -7.28 12.10 -16.84
N ASP A 41 -7.00 10.80 -16.82
CA ASP A 41 -7.81 9.81 -16.10
C ASP A 41 -7.19 9.51 -14.73
N LEU A 42 -7.99 8.98 -13.81
CA LEU A 42 -7.51 8.56 -12.49
C LEU A 42 -6.36 7.55 -12.64
N ALA A 43 -5.30 7.75 -11.85
CA ALA A 43 -4.12 6.91 -11.85
C ALA A 43 -3.33 6.83 -13.16
N SER A 44 -3.53 7.71 -14.13
CA SER A 44 -2.90 7.65 -15.48
C SER A 44 -1.38 7.66 -15.48
N HIS A 45 -0.73 8.12 -14.40
CA HIS A 45 0.72 8.31 -14.33
C HIS A 45 1.38 7.33 -13.33
N THR A 46 2.19 7.85 -12.42
CA THR A 46 2.98 7.07 -11.44
C THR A 46 2.14 6.06 -10.66
N SER A 47 0.87 6.38 -10.38
CA SER A 47 0.00 5.53 -9.58
C SER A 47 -0.49 4.26 -10.28
N SER A 48 -0.22 4.08 -11.57
CA SER A 48 -0.43 2.83 -12.32
C SER A 48 0.87 2.15 -12.72
N ALA A 49 2.01 2.79 -12.44
CA ALA A 49 3.35 2.33 -12.82
C ALA A 49 4.22 1.97 -11.60
N SER A 50 3.59 1.55 -10.50
CA SER A 50 4.26 1.12 -9.27
C SER A 50 4.73 -0.33 -9.36
N THR A 51 5.44 -0.80 -8.35
CA THR A 51 5.80 -2.22 -8.20
C THR A 51 4.61 -3.10 -7.83
N LYS A 52 3.42 -2.51 -7.64
CA LYS A 52 2.20 -3.19 -7.18
C LYS A 52 2.35 -3.90 -5.84
N LEU A 53 3.31 -3.46 -5.04
CA LEU A 53 3.58 -3.99 -3.70
C LEU A 53 3.28 -2.94 -2.63
N ILE A 54 2.48 -3.33 -1.66
CA ILE A 54 2.31 -2.60 -0.40
C ILE A 54 3.26 -3.28 0.60
N HIS A 55 4.35 -2.60 0.91
CA HIS A 55 5.44 -3.15 1.69
C HIS A 55 6.02 -2.13 2.67
N GLY A 56 6.66 -2.62 3.74
CA GLY A 56 7.30 -1.77 4.73
C GLY A 56 8.64 -1.18 4.30
N GLY A 57 9.13 -1.51 3.09
CA GLY A 57 10.40 -0.99 2.61
C GLY A 57 11.60 -1.49 3.40
N LEU A 58 11.83 -2.79 3.45
CA LEU A 58 12.93 -3.45 4.18
C LEU A 58 14.31 -2.74 4.00
N ARG A 59 14.55 -2.17 2.82
CA ARG A 59 15.77 -1.45 2.50
C ARG A 59 15.97 -0.20 3.34
N TYR A 60 14.92 0.45 3.81
CA TYR A 60 15.01 1.67 4.63
C TYR A 60 15.55 1.41 6.04
N LEU A 61 15.50 0.16 6.52
CA LEU A 61 16.16 -0.21 7.79
C LEU A 61 17.66 0.03 7.77
N GLU A 62 18.31 -0.02 6.61
CA GLU A 62 19.76 0.25 6.45
C GLU A 62 20.10 1.72 6.67
N TYR A 63 19.13 2.60 6.44
CA TYR A 63 19.28 4.04 6.66
C TYR A 63 18.77 4.48 8.05
N GLY A 64 18.40 3.53 8.91
CA GLY A 64 17.88 3.82 10.24
C GLY A 64 16.45 4.36 10.28
N GLU A 65 15.70 4.29 9.18
CA GLU A 65 14.34 4.81 9.04
C GLU A 65 13.30 3.88 9.69
N PHE A 66 13.53 3.51 10.93
CA PHE A 66 12.67 2.54 11.67
C PHE A 66 11.23 3.03 11.82
N ARG A 67 11.03 4.33 12.01
CA ARG A 67 9.70 4.91 12.13
C ARG A 67 8.91 4.76 10.84
N LEU A 68 9.52 5.12 9.72
CA LEU A 68 8.90 5.00 8.40
C LEU A 68 8.51 3.55 8.09
N VAL A 69 9.43 2.62 8.34
CA VAL A 69 9.18 1.18 8.14
C VAL A 69 8.03 0.70 9.04
N ARG A 70 8.02 1.11 10.32
CA ARG A 70 6.95 0.74 11.25
C ARG A 70 5.59 1.24 10.79
N GLU A 71 5.47 2.50 10.41
CA GLU A 71 4.22 3.10 9.94
C GLU A 71 3.72 2.40 8.66
N ALA A 72 4.61 2.13 7.70
CA ALA A 72 4.29 1.42 6.47
C ALA A 72 3.84 -0.04 6.72
N LEU A 73 4.44 -0.73 7.69
CA LEU A 73 4.06 -2.10 8.05
C LEU A 73 2.68 -2.15 8.73
N ILE A 74 2.36 -1.18 9.58
CA ILE A 74 1.03 -1.06 10.21
C ILE A 74 -0.02 -0.82 9.12
N GLU A 75 0.24 0.10 8.21
CA GLU A 75 -0.69 0.42 7.13
C GLU A 75 -0.87 -0.75 6.15
N ARG A 76 0.20 -1.50 5.89
CA ARG A 76 0.13 -2.74 5.10
C ARG A 76 -0.88 -3.73 5.68
N GLU A 77 -0.89 -3.96 6.99
CA GLU A 77 -1.83 -4.88 7.66
C GLU A 77 -3.29 -4.37 7.55
N ARG A 78 -3.51 -3.06 7.59
CA ARG A 78 -4.83 -2.44 7.40
C ARG A 78 -5.32 -2.61 5.97
N LEU A 79 -4.44 -2.37 4.99
CA LEU A 79 -4.76 -2.50 3.57
C LEU A 79 -4.90 -3.96 3.13
N LEU A 80 -4.39 -4.92 3.90
CA LEU A 80 -4.52 -6.35 3.60
C LEU A 80 -5.98 -6.81 3.52
N GLU A 81 -6.89 -6.15 4.21
CA GLU A 81 -8.34 -6.45 4.13
C GLU A 81 -8.89 -6.21 2.71
N HIS A 82 -8.18 -5.41 1.91
CA HIS A 82 -8.56 -5.02 0.56
C HIS A 82 -7.65 -5.61 -0.53
N GLY A 83 -6.64 -6.40 -0.16
CA GLY A 83 -5.63 -6.92 -1.08
C GLY A 83 -5.23 -8.37 -0.83
N ALA A 84 -4.54 -8.98 -1.79
CA ALA A 84 -3.98 -10.31 -1.67
C ALA A 84 -2.56 -10.26 -1.07
N ALA A 85 -2.26 -11.15 -0.13
CA ALA A 85 -0.92 -11.33 0.40
C ALA A 85 -0.10 -12.25 -0.51
N HIS A 86 1.13 -11.86 -0.80
CA HIS A 86 2.08 -12.66 -1.55
C HIS A 86 3.33 -12.91 -0.74
N HIS A 87 3.90 -14.11 -0.92
CA HIS A 87 5.19 -14.46 -0.37
C HIS A 87 6.28 -14.17 -1.39
N LEU A 88 7.23 -13.33 -1.03
CA LEU A 88 8.40 -13.04 -1.84
C LEU A 88 9.60 -13.82 -1.32
N ALA A 89 10.37 -14.37 -2.24
CA ALA A 89 11.63 -15.03 -1.92
C ALA A 89 12.80 -14.15 -2.36
N ALA A 90 13.56 -13.64 -1.41
CA ALA A 90 14.83 -12.98 -1.71
C ALA A 90 15.95 -14.02 -1.76
N THR A 91 16.41 -14.35 -2.98
CA THR A 91 17.37 -15.42 -3.18
C THR A 91 18.83 -14.97 -3.25
N GLN A 92 19.08 -13.75 -3.70
CA GLN A 92 20.42 -13.20 -3.88
C GLN A 92 20.49 -11.78 -3.35
N SER A 93 21.22 -11.60 -2.28
CA SER A 93 21.56 -10.30 -1.74
C SER A 93 23.09 -10.18 -1.71
N PRO A 94 23.69 -9.06 -2.10
CA PRO A 94 25.12 -8.81 -1.92
C PRO A 94 25.53 -8.74 -0.43
N ARG A 95 24.55 -8.73 0.47
CA ARG A 95 24.75 -8.64 1.92
C ARG A 95 24.89 -10.02 2.54
N PRO A 96 25.66 -10.10 3.66
CA PRO A 96 25.76 -11.34 4.43
C PRO A 96 24.38 -11.84 4.89
N ALA A 97 24.15 -13.14 4.84
CA ALA A 97 22.86 -13.76 5.18
C ALA A 97 22.37 -13.42 6.61
N TRP A 98 23.29 -13.27 7.57
CA TRP A 98 22.94 -12.89 8.93
C TRP A 98 22.37 -11.46 9.03
N MET A 99 22.89 -10.53 8.22
CA MET A 99 22.40 -9.14 8.18
C MET A 99 20.99 -9.09 7.58
N VAL A 100 20.75 -9.81 6.47
CA VAL A 100 19.41 -9.95 5.88
C VAL A 100 18.44 -10.57 6.89
N ARG A 101 18.87 -11.60 7.62
CA ARG A 101 18.04 -12.26 8.64
C ARG A 101 17.70 -11.34 9.81
N LEU A 102 18.66 -10.52 10.24
CA LEU A 102 18.42 -9.51 11.28
C LEU A 102 17.41 -8.44 10.79
N GLY A 103 17.60 -7.93 9.58
CA GLY A 103 16.66 -6.97 8.98
C GLY A 103 15.25 -7.52 8.87
N LEU A 104 15.10 -8.78 8.44
CA LEU A 104 13.81 -9.45 8.37
C LEU A 104 13.20 -9.74 9.75
N PHE A 105 14.02 -10.01 10.75
CA PHE A 105 13.55 -10.12 12.13
C PHE A 105 12.96 -8.79 12.62
N LEU A 106 13.65 -7.68 12.40
CA LEU A 106 13.12 -6.35 12.71
C LEU A 106 11.85 -6.05 11.92
N TYR A 107 11.83 -6.38 10.64
CA TYR A 107 10.68 -6.21 9.76
C TYR A 107 9.44 -6.96 10.26
N ASP A 108 9.61 -8.17 10.77
CA ASP A 108 8.54 -8.97 11.33
C ASP A 108 7.96 -8.38 12.63
N HIS A 109 8.72 -7.59 13.40
CA HIS A 109 8.34 -7.14 14.74
C HIS A 109 8.01 -5.65 14.84
N LEU A 110 8.51 -4.82 13.94
CA LEU A 110 8.31 -3.37 14.01
C LEU A 110 6.86 -2.92 13.80
N GLY A 111 6.09 -3.60 12.95
CA GLY A 111 4.73 -3.21 12.57
C GLY A 111 3.60 -3.86 13.36
N GLY A 112 3.90 -4.83 14.23
CA GLY A 112 2.85 -5.62 14.89
C GLY A 112 2.10 -6.49 13.88
N ARG A 113 2.69 -7.60 13.47
CA ARG A 113 2.11 -8.52 12.49
C ARG A 113 0.95 -9.30 13.09
N GLU A 114 -0.24 -9.20 12.49
CA GLU A 114 -1.45 -9.88 12.95
C GLU A 114 -1.89 -10.99 11.99
N LYS A 115 -1.88 -10.72 10.68
CA LYS A 115 -2.46 -11.59 9.64
C LYS A 115 -1.40 -12.28 8.77
N LEU A 116 -0.30 -11.59 8.49
CA LEU A 116 0.72 -12.11 7.58
C LEU A 116 1.66 -13.11 8.27
N PRO A 117 2.04 -14.21 7.60
CA PRO A 117 3.00 -15.16 8.13
C PRO A 117 4.40 -14.53 8.27
N GLY A 118 5.15 -15.00 9.25
CA GLY A 118 6.50 -14.54 9.52
C GLY A 118 7.54 -15.02 8.54
N THR A 119 8.67 -14.35 8.57
CA THR A 119 9.83 -14.69 7.76
C THR A 119 10.38 -16.08 8.12
N ARG A 120 10.67 -16.86 7.08
CA ARG A 120 11.32 -18.16 7.21
C ARG A 120 12.54 -18.28 6.29
N THR A 121 13.52 -19.05 6.71
CA THR A 121 14.67 -19.41 5.89
C THR A 121 14.41 -20.78 5.24
N VAL A 122 14.69 -20.90 3.96
CA VAL A 122 14.53 -22.13 3.21
C VAL A 122 15.84 -22.52 2.51
N ALA A 123 16.13 -23.81 2.45
CA ALA A 123 17.20 -24.34 1.63
C ALA A 123 16.66 -24.58 0.22
N LEU A 124 17.25 -23.95 -0.78
CA LEU A 124 16.77 -23.99 -2.16
C LEU A 124 16.81 -25.40 -2.75
N GLU A 125 17.78 -26.21 -2.32
CA GLU A 125 17.92 -27.62 -2.77
C GLU A 125 16.73 -28.50 -2.36
N ARG A 126 16.04 -28.11 -1.26
CA ARG A 126 14.96 -28.89 -0.62
C ARG A 126 13.60 -28.22 -0.70
N SER A 127 13.49 -27.16 -1.48
CA SER A 127 12.26 -26.36 -1.56
C SER A 127 11.82 -26.21 -3.01
N ALA A 128 10.53 -26.29 -3.27
CA ALA A 128 9.94 -25.97 -4.57
C ALA A 128 10.26 -24.53 -5.03
N LEU A 129 10.57 -23.63 -4.10
CA LEU A 129 11.02 -22.27 -4.42
C LEU A 129 12.39 -22.24 -5.13
N GLY A 130 13.13 -23.34 -5.12
CA GLY A 130 14.37 -23.50 -5.87
C GLY A 130 14.15 -24.05 -7.29
N ASP A 131 12.93 -24.44 -7.65
CA ASP A 131 12.64 -24.98 -8.97
C ASP A 131 12.83 -23.86 -10.03
N GLY A 132 13.49 -24.21 -11.12
CA GLY A 132 13.85 -23.24 -12.17
C GLY A 132 15.07 -22.37 -11.89
N LEU A 133 15.69 -22.44 -10.70
CA LEU A 133 16.94 -21.73 -10.42
C LEU A 133 18.17 -22.56 -10.80
N SER A 134 19.17 -21.89 -11.38
CA SER A 134 20.46 -22.50 -11.70
C SER A 134 21.60 -21.59 -11.21
N PRO A 135 22.47 -22.08 -10.29
CA PRO A 135 22.37 -23.34 -9.56
C PRO A 135 21.31 -23.33 -8.46
N ARG A 136 20.65 -24.46 -8.22
CA ARG A 136 19.69 -24.65 -7.12
C ARG A 136 20.44 -24.91 -5.81
N LYS A 137 21.15 -23.88 -5.32
CA LYS A 137 21.99 -23.97 -4.11
C LYS A 137 21.82 -22.77 -3.21
N GLY A 138 21.95 -22.99 -1.91
CA GLY A 138 22.02 -21.95 -0.91
C GLY A 138 20.72 -21.75 -0.13
N LYS A 139 20.70 -20.66 0.63
CA LYS A 139 19.55 -20.28 1.48
C LYS A 139 18.81 -19.10 0.84
N ALA A 140 17.48 -19.17 0.89
CA ALA A 140 16.61 -18.04 0.60
C ALA A 140 15.81 -17.65 1.85
N PHE A 141 15.34 -16.42 1.86
CA PHE A 141 14.43 -15.92 2.88
C PHE A 141 13.07 -15.69 2.23
N VAL A 142 12.04 -16.23 2.86
CA VAL A 142 10.66 -16.01 2.46
C VAL A 142 10.03 -15.08 3.48
N TYR A 143 9.49 -13.98 3.01
CA TYR A 143 8.78 -13.01 3.83
C TYR A 143 7.51 -12.56 3.13
N SER A 144 6.62 -11.88 3.82
CA SER A 144 5.29 -11.56 3.34
C SER A 144 5.14 -10.05 3.13
N ASP A 145 4.61 -9.69 1.97
CA ASP A 145 4.12 -8.36 1.65
C ASP A 145 2.76 -8.48 0.95
N CYS A 146 2.05 -7.37 0.77
CA CYS A 146 0.78 -7.36 0.06
C CYS A 146 0.99 -6.96 -1.40
N TRP A 147 0.24 -7.58 -2.28
CA TRP A 147 0.13 -7.17 -3.67
C TRP A 147 -1.20 -6.42 -3.87
N VAL A 148 -1.18 -5.42 -4.73
CA VAL A 148 -2.36 -4.64 -5.09
C VAL A 148 -2.31 -4.28 -6.57
N GLU A 149 -3.47 -4.23 -7.21
CA GLU A 149 -3.58 -3.52 -8.48
C GLU A 149 -3.66 -2.03 -8.17
N ASP A 150 -2.56 -1.32 -8.44
CA ASP A 150 -2.33 0.06 -7.99
C ASP A 150 -3.35 1.06 -8.53
N SER A 151 -3.67 0.99 -9.84
CA SER A 151 -4.70 1.83 -10.44
C SER A 151 -6.09 1.55 -9.84
N ARG A 152 -6.41 0.28 -9.60
CA ARG A 152 -7.67 -0.09 -8.95
C ARG A 152 -7.77 0.47 -7.52
N LEU A 153 -6.67 0.48 -6.77
CA LEU A 153 -6.66 1.07 -5.44
C LEU A 153 -7.00 2.56 -5.48
N VAL A 154 -6.49 3.31 -6.47
CA VAL A 154 -6.84 4.72 -6.67
C VAL A 154 -8.33 4.89 -6.94
N VAL A 155 -8.87 4.12 -7.88
CA VAL A 155 -10.31 4.17 -8.22
C VAL A 155 -11.18 3.84 -7.02
N LEU A 156 -10.85 2.81 -6.24
CA LEU A 156 -11.61 2.44 -5.04
C LEU A 156 -11.60 3.55 -3.99
N ASN A 157 -10.47 4.23 -3.78
CA ASN A 157 -10.41 5.38 -2.87
C ASN A 157 -11.28 6.56 -3.38
N ALA A 158 -11.26 6.84 -4.67
CA ALA A 158 -12.10 7.89 -5.26
C ALA A 158 -13.59 7.56 -5.18
N MET A 159 -13.97 6.29 -5.39
CA MET A 159 -15.35 5.82 -5.24
C MET A 159 -15.83 5.93 -3.79
N ASP A 160 -15.01 5.56 -2.83
CA ASP A 160 -15.32 5.64 -1.40
C ASP A 160 -15.51 7.10 -0.95
N ALA A 161 -14.63 8.01 -1.41
CA ALA A 161 -14.78 9.46 -1.20
C ALA A 161 -16.10 9.99 -1.76
N ALA A 162 -16.48 9.56 -2.97
CA ALA A 162 -17.75 9.97 -3.59
C ALA A 162 -18.98 9.39 -2.88
N GLY A 163 -18.86 8.21 -2.28
CA GLY A 163 -19.90 7.58 -1.46
C GLY A 163 -20.12 8.34 -0.16
N ALA A 164 -19.07 8.61 0.60
CA ALA A 164 -19.11 9.36 1.86
C ALA A 164 -19.77 10.75 1.69
N GLY A 165 -19.44 11.47 0.61
CA GLY A 165 -20.03 12.78 0.32
C GLY A 165 -21.53 12.74 -0.08
N ARG A 166 -22.09 11.57 -0.39
CA ARG A 166 -23.53 11.40 -0.70
C ARG A 166 -24.36 11.16 0.57
N ASP A 167 -23.87 10.36 1.48
CA ASP A 167 -24.60 10.00 2.71
C ASP A 167 -24.90 11.23 3.57
N ASP A 168 -23.98 12.20 3.65
CA ASP A 168 -24.20 13.44 4.39
C ASP A 168 -25.23 14.38 3.71
N ARG A 169 -25.30 14.40 2.37
CA ARG A 169 -26.27 15.24 1.66
C ARG A 169 -27.71 14.73 1.79
N ASP A 170 -27.90 13.43 1.90
CA ASP A 170 -29.22 12.83 2.08
C ASP A 170 -29.71 12.91 3.53
N ALA A 171 -28.80 12.91 4.52
CA ALA A 171 -29.14 13.07 5.93
C ALA A 171 -29.65 14.50 6.28
N HIS A 172 -29.30 15.52 5.50
CA HIS A 172 -29.75 16.91 5.68
C HIS A 172 -31.00 17.28 4.86
N ARG A 173 -31.57 16.36 4.07
CA ARG A 173 -32.79 16.58 3.27
C ARG A 173 -34.05 15.93 3.83
N GLY A 174 -33.98 15.36 5.05
CA GLY A 174 -35.11 14.74 5.75
C GLY A 174 -35.66 15.75 6.84
#